data_927ad5db17ce677195bdae1fe6b5e527
#
_entry.id   927ad5db17ce677195bdae1fe6b5e527
#
_cell.length_a   1.000
_cell.length_b   1.000
_cell.length_c   1.000
_cell.angle_alpha   90.00
_cell.angle_beta   90.00
_cell.angle_gamma   90.00
#
_symmetry.space_group_name_H-M   'P 1'
#
loop_
_entity.id
_entity.type
_entity.pdbx_description
1 polymer ?
#
loop_
_entity_poly.entity_id
_entity_poly.type
_entity_poly.pdbx_seq_one_letter_code
_entity_poly.pdbx_strand_id
1 'polypeptide(L)'
;MLAIFEEIQNQFNHANGGVYIHIDDFKNFYMPLINYYINDRERRSIDSYIIGIQGPQGVGKTVFATLAKTFLKAAGYRVETISIDDFYKSNDERLKISKKYIGNPFYQISRGMPGTHNHELLFETLKKAKAAENFFIPRFDKSLISGRGDIAKDSTTINKQLHFLILEGWCINMPSRDDKFLSSVKKNGYVKSIFNNIDPGREHFKLVIKYLKKYQKIWHILDSKTFIFAKNISWTTDWRKEQEKKLVMSKGQGMSDKEVNRFVKPFIPFSYFIYKELVRNNNENHCLIEVGRDHTPKRMYMPSKKQNLKFI
;
A
#
# COMPACT_ATOMS: atom_id res chain seq x y z
N MET A 1 13.18 22.98 -15.19
CA MET A 1 12.86 21.56 -14.93
C MET A 1 13.93 20.90 -14.06
N LEU A 2 15.21 20.98 -14.39
CA LEU A 2 16.29 20.38 -13.58
C LEU A 2 16.33 20.96 -12.16
N ALA A 3 16.31 22.29 -11.99
CA ALA A 3 16.30 22.95 -10.68
C ALA A 3 15.08 22.54 -9.81
N ILE A 4 13.91 22.42 -10.40
CA ILE A 4 12.71 21.95 -9.69
C ILE A 4 12.87 20.49 -9.26
N PHE A 5 13.46 19.65 -10.11
CA PHE A 5 13.74 18.27 -9.76
C PHE A 5 14.75 18.17 -8.61
N GLU A 6 15.83 18.95 -8.64
CA GLU A 6 16.84 18.97 -7.57
C GLU A 6 16.24 19.41 -6.24
N GLU A 7 15.38 20.43 -6.25
CA GLU A 7 14.65 20.87 -5.05
C GLU A 7 13.73 19.77 -4.52
N ILE A 8 12.95 19.13 -5.39
CA ILE A 8 12.09 18.00 -5.04
C ILE A 8 12.93 16.85 -4.50
N GLN A 9 14.07 16.51 -5.13
CA GLN A 9 14.96 15.45 -4.70
C GLN A 9 15.56 15.74 -3.33
N ASN A 10 15.96 16.97 -3.05
CA ASN A 10 16.48 17.38 -1.75
C ASN A 10 15.43 17.27 -0.65
N GLN A 11 14.22 17.80 -0.87
CA GLN A 11 13.12 17.69 0.08
C GLN A 11 12.72 16.21 0.30
N PHE A 12 12.74 15.41 -0.75
CA PHE A 12 12.44 13.99 -0.71
C PHE A 12 13.51 13.19 0.07
N ASN A 13 14.79 13.48 -0.14
CA ASN A 13 15.90 12.83 0.57
C ASN A 13 15.83 13.07 2.09
N HIS A 14 15.52 14.29 2.51
CA HIS A 14 15.31 14.62 3.91
C HIS A 14 14.18 13.79 4.54
N ALA A 15 13.10 13.56 3.79
CA ALA A 15 11.94 12.81 4.28
C ALA A 15 12.13 11.28 4.30
N ASN A 16 13.06 10.74 3.50
CA ASN A 16 13.17 9.28 3.24
C ASN A 16 14.56 8.68 3.49
N GLY A 17 15.40 9.32 4.27
CA GLY A 17 16.69 8.75 4.68
C GLY A 17 17.66 8.49 3.51
N GLY A 18 17.72 9.40 2.53
CA GLY A 18 18.70 9.34 1.44
C GLY A 18 18.32 8.42 0.27
N VAL A 19 17.03 8.15 0.06
CA VAL A 19 16.59 7.43 -1.15
C VAL A 19 16.78 8.34 -2.37
N TYR A 20 17.61 7.90 -3.30
CA TYR A 20 17.84 8.61 -4.54
C TYR A 20 16.91 8.11 -5.65
N ILE A 21 16.30 9.04 -6.39
CA ILE A 21 15.50 8.75 -7.58
C ILE A 21 16.27 9.27 -8.79
N HIS A 22 16.52 8.41 -9.76
CA HIS A 22 17.17 8.82 -10.99
C HIS A 22 16.27 9.78 -11.77
N ILE A 23 16.87 10.83 -12.36
CA ILE A 23 16.11 11.87 -13.10
C ILE A 23 15.29 11.29 -14.25
N ASP A 24 15.80 10.26 -14.92
CA ASP A 24 15.11 9.61 -16.03
C ASP A 24 13.90 8.80 -15.53
N ASP A 25 14.00 8.13 -14.39
CA ASP A 25 12.86 7.45 -13.75
C ASP A 25 11.79 8.47 -13.33
N PHE A 26 12.22 9.61 -12.81
CA PHE A 26 11.30 10.69 -12.47
C PHE A 26 10.57 11.22 -13.71
N LYS A 27 11.30 11.55 -14.78
CA LYS A 27 10.73 12.11 -16.02
C LYS A 27 9.84 11.12 -16.75
N ASN A 28 10.23 9.86 -16.81
CA ASN A 28 9.58 8.86 -17.65
C ASN A 28 8.42 8.14 -16.97
N PHE A 29 8.41 8.09 -15.63
CA PHE A 29 7.41 7.34 -14.87
C PHE A 29 6.66 8.21 -13.85
N TYR A 30 7.35 8.82 -12.91
CA TYR A 30 6.69 9.45 -11.77
C TYR A 30 6.00 10.77 -12.13
N MET A 31 6.68 11.64 -12.86
CA MET A 31 6.12 12.93 -13.28
C MET A 31 4.88 12.76 -14.19
N PRO A 32 4.89 11.90 -15.23
CA PRO A 32 3.69 11.66 -16.05
C PRO A 32 2.52 11.12 -15.23
N LEU A 33 2.77 10.26 -14.25
CA LEU A 33 1.72 9.73 -13.40
C LEU A 33 1.13 10.79 -12.46
N ILE A 34 1.98 11.64 -11.86
CA ILE A 34 1.52 12.71 -10.98
C ILE A 34 0.73 13.75 -11.79
N ASN A 35 1.19 14.09 -12.99
CA ASN A 35 0.45 14.97 -13.91
C ASN A 35 -0.90 14.35 -14.32
N TYR A 36 -0.98 13.02 -14.46
CA TYR A 36 -2.26 12.35 -14.68
C TYR A 36 -3.25 12.62 -13.53
N TYR A 37 -2.81 12.54 -12.27
CA TYR A 37 -3.71 12.84 -11.14
C TYR A 37 -4.19 14.28 -11.15
N ILE A 38 -3.30 15.24 -11.48
CA ILE A 38 -3.66 16.67 -11.59
C ILE A 38 -4.71 16.84 -12.68
N ASN A 39 -4.44 16.36 -13.89
CA ASN A 39 -5.32 16.49 -15.03
C ASN A 39 -6.68 15.78 -14.82
N ASP A 40 -6.68 14.59 -14.19
CA ASP A 40 -7.94 13.86 -13.92
C ASP A 40 -8.77 14.57 -12.85
N ARG A 41 -8.14 15.12 -11.83
CA ARG A 41 -8.80 15.95 -10.80
C ARG A 41 -9.47 17.18 -11.46
N GLU A 42 -8.74 17.90 -12.30
CA GLU A 42 -9.21 19.11 -12.97
C GLU A 42 -10.33 18.79 -13.96
N ARG A 43 -10.12 17.80 -14.83
CA ARG A 43 -11.11 17.35 -15.83
C ARG A 43 -12.44 16.92 -15.18
N ARG A 44 -12.39 16.32 -13.99
CA ARG A 44 -13.57 15.86 -13.26
C ARG A 44 -14.10 16.89 -12.27
N SER A 45 -13.49 18.06 -12.18
CA SER A 45 -13.82 19.15 -11.23
C SER A 45 -13.95 18.65 -9.78
N ILE A 46 -12.99 17.82 -9.34
CA ILE A 46 -13.00 17.25 -7.99
C ILE A 46 -12.20 18.16 -7.04
N ASP A 47 -12.84 18.66 -6.01
CA ASP A 47 -12.21 19.53 -5.02
C ASP A 47 -11.15 18.80 -4.20
N SER A 48 -11.50 17.64 -3.64
CA SER A 48 -10.62 16.78 -2.86
C SER A 48 -10.47 15.44 -3.56
N TYR A 49 -9.29 15.20 -4.16
CA TYR A 49 -8.99 14.00 -4.94
C TYR A 49 -8.23 12.98 -4.10
N ILE A 50 -8.75 11.75 -3.99
CA ILE A 50 -8.15 10.70 -3.18
C ILE A 50 -7.48 9.67 -4.06
N ILE A 51 -6.16 9.51 -3.88
CA ILE A 51 -5.32 8.54 -4.60
C ILE A 51 -5.08 7.34 -3.70
N GLY A 52 -5.42 6.14 -4.17
CA GLY A 52 -5.05 4.89 -3.52
C GLY A 52 -3.76 4.30 -4.13
N ILE A 53 -2.73 4.05 -3.32
CA ILE A 53 -1.48 3.41 -3.75
C ILE A 53 -1.39 2.03 -3.12
N GLN A 54 -1.39 1.01 -3.96
CA GLN A 54 -1.29 -0.39 -3.57
C GLN A 54 0.06 -0.98 -4.02
N GLY A 55 0.55 -1.92 -3.23
CA GLY A 55 1.70 -2.75 -3.60
C GLY A 55 2.10 -3.67 -2.46
N PRO A 56 2.84 -4.75 -2.71
CA PRO A 56 3.29 -5.66 -1.68
C PRO A 56 4.30 -4.99 -0.74
N GLN A 57 4.67 -5.70 0.31
CA GLN A 57 5.68 -5.23 1.25
C GLN A 57 7.03 -5.03 0.54
N GLY A 58 7.72 -3.94 0.87
CA GLY A 58 9.04 -3.63 0.33
C GLY A 58 9.08 -3.04 -1.08
N VAL A 59 7.97 -2.98 -1.81
CA VAL A 59 7.93 -2.55 -3.23
C VAL A 59 8.17 -1.05 -3.47
N GLY A 60 8.16 -0.21 -2.42
CA GLY A 60 8.39 1.23 -2.55
C GLY A 60 7.12 2.11 -2.51
N LYS A 61 5.96 1.62 -2.03
CA LYS A 61 4.71 2.42 -1.91
C LYS A 61 4.90 3.75 -1.19
N THR A 62 5.47 3.69 0.00
CA THR A 62 5.69 4.88 0.85
C THR A 62 6.66 5.85 0.20
N VAL A 63 7.69 5.33 -0.49
CA VAL A 63 8.64 6.12 -1.27
C VAL A 63 7.90 6.89 -2.36
N PHE A 64 7.07 6.20 -3.15
CA PHE A 64 6.29 6.86 -4.21
C PHE A 64 5.23 7.82 -3.63
N ALA A 65 4.54 7.47 -2.54
CA ALA A 65 3.57 8.35 -1.90
C ALA A 65 4.22 9.67 -1.42
N THR A 66 5.42 9.57 -0.83
CA THR A 66 6.18 10.75 -0.38
C THR A 66 6.67 11.58 -1.56
N LEU A 67 7.16 10.94 -2.62
CA LEU A 67 7.57 11.64 -3.85
C LEU A 67 6.39 12.41 -4.47
N ALA A 68 5.24 11.75 -4.59
CA ALA A 68 4.03 12.38 -5.11
C ALA A 68 3.57 13.55 -4.24
N LYS A 69 3.59 13.40 -2.91
CA LYS A 69 3.30 14.48 -1.97
C LYS A 69 4.25 15.66 -2.15
N THR A 70 5.56 15.41 -2.24
CA THR A 70 6.57 16.46 -2.42
C THR A 70 6.36 17.23 -3.71
N PHE A 71 6.17 16.50 -4.83
CA PHE A 71 5.91 17.12 -6.13
C PHE A 71 4.62 17.96 -6.13
N LEU A 72 3.51 17.38 -5.65
CA LEU A 72 2.23 18.09 -5.61
C LEU A 72 2.29 19.34 -4.72
N LYS A 73 3.04 19.29 -3.60
CA LYS A 73 3.26 20.46 -2.75
C LYS A 73 4.08 21.54 -3.47
N ALA A 74 5.16 21.16 -4.16
CA ALA A 74 5.96 22.07 -4.98
C ALA A 74 5.14 22.71 -6.11
N ALA A 75 4.13 22.01 -6.63
CA ALA A 75 3.16 22.52 -7.60
C ALA A 75 2.03 23.37 -6.96
N GLY A 76 2.10 23.69 -5.66
CA GLY A 76 1.16 24.57 -4.97
C GLY A 76 -0.10 23.88 -4.41
N TYR A 77 -0.19 22.56 -4.46
CA TYR A 77 -1.35 21.84 -3.92
C TYR A 77 -1.23 21.57 -2.41
N ARG A 78 -2.36 21.58 -1.71
CA ARG A 78 -2.45 21.09 -0.33
C ARG A 78 -2.60 19.56 -0.37
N VAL A 79 -1.60 18.85 0.15
CA VAL A 79 -1.49 17.38 0.02
C VAL A 79 -1.12 16.76 1.35
N GLU A 80 -1.78 15.66 1.70
CA GLU A 80 -1.38 14.81 2.81
C GLU A 80 -1.31 13.34 2.41
N THR A 81 -0.50 12.56 3.13
CA THR A 81 -0.38 11.11 2.98
C THR A 81 -0.82 10.41 4.24
N ILE A 82 -1.56 9.33 4.07
CA ILE A 82 -1.94 8.41 5.13
C ILE A 82 -1.60 6.98 4.73
N SER A 83 -1.17 6.18 5.68
CA SER A 83 -1.00 4.75 5.50
C SER A 83 -2.21 4.02 6.07
N ILE A 84 -2.63 2.92 5.45
CA ILE A 84 -3.61 2.04 6.06
C ILE A 84 -3.12 1.53 7.42
N ASP A 85 -1.80 1.42 7.59
CA ASP A 85 -1.16 1.02 8.84
C ASP A 85 -1.38 2.03 9.98
N ASP A 86 -1.63 3.32 9.68
CA ASP A 86 -1.98 4.33 10.67
C ASP A 86 -3.32 4.02 11.38
N PHE A 87 -4.15 3.21 10.76
CA PHE A 87 -5.47 2.83 11.26
C PHE A 87 -5.50 1.45 11.92
N TYR A 88 -4.37 0.89 12.33
CA TYR A 88 -4.42 -0.34 13.12
C TYR A 88 -5.22 -0.13 14.41
N LYS A 89 -5.95 -1.16 14.80
CA LYS A 89 -6.53 -1.29 16.13
C LYS A 89 -5.42 -1.33 17.19
N SER A 90 -5.76 -0.98 18.43
CA SER A 90 -4.84 -1.11 19.57
C SER A 90 -4.28 -2.53 19.68
N ASN A 91 -3.13 -2.68 20.36
CA ASN A 91 -2.55 -3.99 20.60
C ASN A 91 -3.53 -4.93 21.29
N ASP A 92 -4.28 -4.45 22.27
CA ASP A 92 -5.27 -5.26 23.01
C ASP A 92 -6.41 -5.75 22.12
N GLU A 93 -6.94 -4.90 21.24
CA GLU A 93 -7.97 -5.30 20.29
C GLU A 93 -7.44 -6.35 19.30
N ARG A 94 -6.20 -6.21 18.83
CA ARG A 94 -5.58 -7.19 17.93
C ARG A 94 -5.30 -8.51 18.65
N LEU A 95 -4.93 -8.48 19.92
CA LEU A 95 -4.80 -9.70 20.75
C LEU A 95 -6.15 -10.40 20.94
N LYS A 96 -7.24 -9.65 21.15
CA LYS A 96 -8.59 -10.21 21.20
C LYS A 96 -8.96 -10.92 19.89
N ILE A 97 -8.61 -10.31 18.73
CA ILE A 97 -8.81 -10.95 17.42
C ILE A 97 -7.99 -12.24 17.30
N SER A 98 -6.71 -12.22 17.67
CA SER A 98 -5.84 -13.39 17.63
C SER A 98 -6.36 -14.53 18.51
N LYS A 99 -6.81 -14.23 19.74
CA LYS A 99 -7.41 -15.19 20.66
C LYS A 99 -8.73 -15.76 20.12
N LYS A 100 -9.59 -14.90 19.55
CA LYS A 100 -10.87 -15.31 18.96
C LYS A 100 -10.68 -16.30 17.79
N TYR A 101 -9.62 -16.13 17.02
CA TYR A 101 -9.31 -16.97 15.86
C TYR A 101 -8.03 -17.77 16.06
N ILE A 102 -7.89 -18.36 17.26
CA ILE A 102 -6.77 -19.25 17.57
C ILE A 102 -6.72 -20.39 16.55
N GLY A 103 -5.51 -20.73 16.08
CA GLY A 103 -5.34 -21.71 15.01
C GLY A 103 -5.45 -21.16 13.59
N ASN A 104 -6.00 -19.95 13.38
CA ASN A 104 -5.97 -19.31 12.08
C ASN A 104 -4.62 -18.62 11.83
N PRO A 105 -3.76 -19.11 10.92
CA PRO A 105 -2.40 -18.63 10.74
C PRO A 105 -2.32 -17.18 10.29
N PHE A 106 -3.35 -16.65 9.61
CA PHE A 106 -3.39 -15.26 9.16
C PHE A 106 -3.62 -14.27 10.32
N TYR A 107 -4.19 -14.71 11.44
CA TYR A 107 -4.46 -13.88 12.62
C TYR A 107 -3.56 -14.21 13.82
N GLN A 108 -2.55 -15.07 13.63
CA GLN A 108 -1.49 -15.30 14.63
C GLN A 108 -0.27 -14.38 14.41
N ILE A 109 -0.30 -13.53 13.39
CA ILE A 109 0.67 -12.46 13.20
C ILE A 109 0.19 -11.19 13.92
N SER A 110 1.14 -10.37 14.38
CA SER A 110 0.82 -9.22 15.25
C SER A 110 -0.06 -8.16 14.59
N ARG A 111 0.02 -7.99 13.27
CA ARG A 111 -0.70 -6.99 12.48
C ARG A 111 -0.61 -7.27 10.98
N GLY A 112 -1.39 -6.55 10.20
CA GLY A 112 -1.30 -6.50 8.73
C GLY A 112 -2.53 -7.04 8.03
N MET A 113 -3.17 -8.08 8.54
CA MET A 113 -4.32 -8.68 7.86
C MET A 113 -5.58 -7.82 7.96
N PRO A 114 -6.45 -7.82 6.92
CA PRO A 114 -7.76 -7.21 6.98
C PRO A 114 -8.53 -7.63 8.24
N GLY A 115 -9.15 -6.64 8.92
CA GLY A 115 -9.78 -6.83 10.21
C GLY A 115 -8.92 -6.39 11.40
N THR A 116 -7.59 -6.27 11.23
CA THR A 116 -6.70 -5.69 12.25
C THR A 116 -6.64 -4.15 12.19
N HIS A 117 -7.25 -3.53 11.19
CA HIS A 117 -7.40 -2.09 11.06
C HIS A 117 -8.79 -1.64 11.53
N ASN A 118 -8.89 -0.42 12.04
CA ASN A 118 -10.16 0.27 12.26
C ASN A 118 -10.66 0.83 10.91
N HIS A 119 -11.24 -0.05 10.11
CA HIS A 119 -11.73 0.26 8.76
C HIS A 119 -12.89 1.26 8.77
N GLU A 120 -13.62 1.38 9.86
CA GLU A 120 -14.71 2.35 10.03
C GLU A 120 -14.12 3.76 10.20
N LEU A 121 -13.13 3.92 11.07
CA LEU A 121 -12.42 5.19 11.23
C LEU A 121 -11.76 5.62 9.91
N LEU A 122 -11.11 4.70 9.19
CA LEU A 122 -10.53 5.00 7.88
C LEU A 122 -11.61 5.48 6.89
N PHE A 123 -12.75 4.79 6.84
CA PHE A 123 -13.86 5.19 5.96
C PHE A 123 -14.37 6.59 6.29
N GLU A 124 -14.63 6.91 7.57
CA GLU A 124 -15.08 8.23 7.98
C GLU A 124 -14.03 9.32 7.74
N THR A 125 -12.73 9.00 7.94
CA THR A 125 -11.63 9.93 7.60
C THR A 125 -11.65 10.31 6.12
N LEU A 126 -11.80 9.32 5.22
CA LEU A 126 -11.86 9.59 3.78
C LEU A 126 -13.12 10.35 3.38
N LYS A 127 -14.27 10.06 4.00
CA LYS A 127 -15.52 10.81 3.78
C LYS A 127 -15.36 12.28 4.15
N LYS A 128 -14.80 12.55 5.32
CA LYS A 128 -14.54 13.93 5.76
C LYS A 128 -13.57 14.66 4.83
N ALA A 129 -12.52 13.97 4.39
CA ALA A 129 -11.60 14.54 3.40
C ALA A 129 -12.32 14.90 2.10
N LYS A 130 -13.25 14.06 1.61
CA LYS A 130 -14.09 14.34 0.44
C LYS A 130 -15.04 15.52 0.63
N ALA A 131 -15.62 15.61 1.82
CA ALA A 131 -16.56 16.68 2.18
C ALA A 131 -15.87 18.00 2.55
N ALA A 132 -14.54 18.07 2.47
CA ALA A 132 -13.73 19.22 2.90
C ALA A 132 -13.90 19.58 4.40
N GLU A 133 -14.33 18.63 5.20
CA GLU A 133 -14.49 18.77 6.65
C GLU A 133 -13.14 18.61 7.36
N ASN A 134 -13.09 19.10 8.62
CA ASN A 134 -11.94 18.86 9.48
C ASN A 134 -11.89 17.40 9.93
N PHE A 135 -10.69 16.82 9.95
CA PHE A 135 -10.48 15.46 10.42
C PHE A 135 -9.11 15.29 11.05
N PHE A 136 -8.93 14.22 11.80
CA PHE A 136 -7.61 13.81 12.30
C PHE A 136 -7.16 12.52 11.65
N ILE A 137 -5.85 12.39 11.49
CA ILE A 137 -5.18 11.19 11.02
C ILE A 137 -4.53 10.55 12.23
N PRO A 138 -4.96 9.36 12.67
CA PRO A 138 -4.26 8.63 13.71
C PRO A 138 -2.84 8.29 13.25
N ARG A 139 -1.96 7.99 14.19
CA ARG A 139 -0.63 7.47 13.88
C ARG A 139 -0.41 6.17 14.62
N PHE A 140 0.32 5.28 14.01
CA PHE A 140 0.64 3.98 14.58
C PHE A 140 2.15 3.82 14.73
N ASP A 141 2.59 3.64 15.97
CA ASP A 141 4.01 3.40 16.25
C ASP A 141 4.29 1.90 16.30
N LYS A 142 5.02 1.43 15.30
CA LYS A 142 5.40 0.01 15.15
C LYS A 142 6.43 -0.45 16.19
N SER A 143 7.11 0.46 16.90
CA SER A 143 8.14 0.14 17.90
C SER A 143 7.55 -0.16 19.27
N LEU A 144 6.36 0.34 19.57
CA LEU A 144 5.71 0.10 20.86
C LEU A 144 5.45 -1.38 21.12
N ILE A 145 5.27 -1.72 22.39
CA ILE A 145 4.92 -3.08 22.86
C ILE A 145 5.90 -4.13 22.27
N SER A 146 7.21 -3.89 22.44
CA SER A 146 8.27 -4.79 21.95
C SER A 146 8.12 -5.15 20.46
N GLY A 147 7.82 -4.13 19.62
CA GLY A 147 7.69 -4.30 18.19
C GLY A 147 6.32 -4.82 17.70
N ARG A 148 5.37 -5.08 18.60
CA ARG A 148 3.98 -5.40 18.22
C ARG A 148 3.22 -4.18 17.70
N GLY A 149 3.69 -2.98 18.10
CA GLY A 149 3.11 -1.68 17.76
C GLY A 149 1.81 -1.38 18.50
N ASP A 150 1.54 -0.09 18.65
CA ASP A 150 0.27 0.40 19.17
C ASP A 150 -0.07 1.77 18.57
N ILE A 151 -1.27 2.28 18.88
CA ILE A 151 -1.70 3.62 18.50
C ILE A 151 -0.75 4.62 19.17
N ALA A 152 -0.15 5.49 18.36
CA ALA A 152 0.70 6.56 18.86
C ALA A 152 -0.13 7.63 19.61
N LYS A 153 0.52 8.33 20.55
CA LYS A 153 -0.12 9.46 21.26
C LYS A 153 -0.38 10.64 20.31
N ASP A 154 0.47 10.81 19.32
CA ASP A 154 0.37 11.90 18.35
C ASP A 154 -0.63 11.56 17.25
N SER A 155 -1.31 12.61 16.78
CA SER A 155 -2.19 12.55 15.60
C SER A 155 -1.95 13.79 14.75
N THR A 156 -2.31 13.75 13.48
CA THR A 156 -2.25 14.91 12.59
C THR A 156 -3.64 15.46 12.36
N THR A 157 -3.89 16.71 12.77
CA THR A 157 -5.17 17.38 12.51
C THR A 157 -5.14 18.11 11.18
N ILE A 158 -6.15 17.90 10.36
CA ILE A 158 -6.34 18.56 9.07
C ILE A 158 -7.52 19.54 9.23
N ASN A 159 -7.19 20.83 9.22
CA ASN A 159 -8.16 21.93 9.41
C ASN A 159 -8.40 22.72 8.10
N LYS A 160 -7.84 22.27 7.00
CA LYS A 160 -7.99 22.89 5.69
C LYS A 160 -8.31 21.84 4.66
N GLN A 161 -9.19 22.19 3.72
CA GLN A 161 -9.46 21.33 2.56
C GLN A 161 -8.16 20.93 1.87
N LEU A 162 -7.99 19.64 1.65
CA LEU A 162 -6.89 19.11 0.84
C LEU A 162 -7.30 19.07 -0.63
N HIS A 163 -6.37 19.39 -1.53
CA HIS A 163 -6.55 19.13 -2.96
C HIS A 163 -6.31 17.67 -3.29
N PHE A 164 -5.35 17.05 -2.59
CA PHE A 164 -5.04 15.62 -2.73
C PHE A 164 -4.86 14.96 -1.37
N LEU A 165 -5.42 13.76 -1.23
CA LEU A 165 -5.14 12.85 -0.13
C LEU A 165 -4.61 11.54 -0.73
N ILE A 166 -3.44 11.08 -0.29
CA ILE A 166 -2.81 9.86 -0.76
C ILE A 166 -2.95 8.79 0.32
N LEU A 167 -3.71 7.73 0.05
CA LEU A 167 -3.82 6.56 0.90
C LEU A 167 -2.93 5.44 0.35
N GLU A 168 -1.93 5.00 1.12
CA GLU A 168 -1.08 3.89 0.72
C GLU A 168 -1.31 2.65 1.60
N GLY A 169 -1.13 1.47 1.01
CA GLY A 169 -1.20 0.22 1.75
C GLY A 169 -1.10 -1.02 0.88
N TRP A 170 -0.86 -2.15 1.52
CA TRP A 170 -0.65 -3.41 0.80
C TRP A 170 -1.95 -4.05 0.27
N CYS A 171 -3.10 -3.77 0.88
CA CYS A 171 -4.39 -4.34 0.51
C CYS A 171 -5.38 -3.33 -0.09
N ILE A 172 -4.89 -2.15 -0.49
CA ILE A 172 -5.74 -1.14 -1.14
C ILE A 172 -6.37 -1.74 -2.41
N ASN A 173 -7.68 -1.56 -2.56
CA ASN A 173 -8.46 -2.09 -3.67
C ASN A 173 -8.42 -3.62 -3.84
N MET A 174 -8.07 -4.37 -2.79
CA MET A 174 -8.12 -5.83 -2.85
C MET A 174 -9.57 -6.32 -2.97
N PRO A 175 -9.90 -7.14 -3.98
CA PRO A 175 -11.24 -7.69 -4.12
C PRO A 175 -11.54 -8.75 -3.04
N SER A 176 -12.81 -8.89 -2.69
CA SER A 176 -13.27 -9.84 -1.66
C SER A 176 -13.95 -11.07 -2.29
N ARG A 177 -13.22 -11.83 -3.12
CA ARG A 177 -13.74 -12.97 -3.90
C ARG A 177 -12.90 -14.22 -3.66
N ASP A 178 -13.45 -15.19 -2.94
CA ASP A 178 -12.80 -16.45 -2.56
C ASP A 178 -12.55 -17.39 -3.75
N ASP A 179 -13.52 -17.50 -4.68
CA ASP A 179 -13.40 -18.28 -5.92
C ASP A 179 -12.21 -17.81 -6.78
N LYS A 180 -12.08 -16.50 -6.95
CA LYS A 180 -11.00 -15.89 -7.70
C LYS A 180 -9.66 -16.01 -6.98
N PHE A 181 -9.66 -15.87 -5.65
CA PHE A 181 -8.46 -16.06 -4.84
C PHE A 181 -7.86 -17.45 -5.04
N LEU A 182 -8.66 -18.51 -4.82
CA LEU A 182 -8.20 -19.89 -5.00
C LEU A 182 -7.75 -20.19 -6.43
N SER A 183 -8.49 -19.67 -7.43
CA SER A 183 -8.09 -19.80 -8.83
C SER A 183 -6.75 -19.13 -9.12
N SER A 184 -6.49 -17.97 -8.54
CA SER A 184 -5.22 -17.24 -8.75
C SER A 184 -4.03 -17.98 -8.13
N VAL A 185 -4.17 -18.41 -6.87
CA VAL A 185 -3.11 -19.11 -6.12
C VAL A 185 -2.64 -20.38 -6.85
N LYS A 186 -3.55 -21.13 -7.47
CA LYS A 186 -3.22 -22.36 -8.23
C LYS A 186 -2.32 -22.12 -9.45
N LYS A 187 -2.26 -20.88 -9.97
CA LYS A 187 -1.54 -20.55 -11.21
C LYS A 187 -0.04 -20.30 -11.04
N ASN A 188 0.46 -20.27 -9.81
CA ASN A 188 1.88 -20.06 -9.52
C ASN A 188 2.36 -21.10 -8.51
N GLY A 189 3.34 -21.90 -8.90
CA GLY A 189 3.86 -23.01 -8.07
C GLY A 189 4.43 -22.55 -6.74
N TYR A 190 5.18 -21.44 -6.71
CA TYR A 190 5.74 -20.86 -5.49
C TYR A 190 4.62 -20.38 -4.53
N VAL A 191 3.65 -19.62 -5.03
CA VAL A 191 2.52 -19.12 -4.23
C VAL A 191 1.66 -20.27 -3.72
N LYS A 192 1.39 -21.28 -4.58
CA LYS A 192 0.64 -22.48 -4.22
C LYS A 192 1.33 -23.26 -3.09
N SER A 193 2.65 -23.43 -3.17
CA SER A 193 3.43 -24.10 -2.13
C SER A 193 3.32 -23.35 -0.79
N ILE A 194 3.50 -22.04 -0.79
CA ILE A 194 3.37 -21.21 0.42
C ILE A 194 1.95 -21.34 1.00
N PHE A 195 0.93 -21.20 0.18
CA PHE A 195 -0.46 -21.24 0.63
C PHE A 195 -0.84 -22.60 1.19
N ASN A 196 -0.45 -23.70 0.54
CA ASN A 196 -0.72 -25.04 1.04
C ASN A 196 -0.02 -25.35 2.39
N ASN A 197 1.13 -24.73 2.65
CA ASN A 197 1.81 -24.85 3.94
C ASN A 197 1.16 -24.02 5.06
N ILE A 198 0.54 -22.88 4.71
CA ILE A 198 -0.10 -21.98 5.68
C ILE A 198 -1.53 -22.41 5.96
N ASP A 199 -2.29 -22.74 4.92
CA ASP A 199 -3.73 -23.09 4.99
C ASP A 199 -4.01 -24.35 4.17
N PRO A 200 -3.54 -25.53 4.61
CA PRO A 200 -3.69 -26.78 3.87
C PRO A 200 -5.16 -27.15 3.67
N GLY A 201 -6.01 -26.87 4.64
CA GLY A 201 -7.46 -27.10 4.58
C GLY A 201 -8.22 -26.08 3.72
N ARG A 202 -7.58 -24.96 3.35
CA ARG A 202 -8.19 -23.87 2.55
C ARG A 202 -9.46 -23.30 3.17
N GLU A 203 -9.47 -23.17 4.49
CA GLU A 203 -10.60 -22.62 5.24
C GLU A 203 -10.28 -21.28 5.90
N HIS A 204 -9.05 -21.13 6.35
CA HIS A 204 -8.64 -19.97 7.15
C HIS A 204 -8.61 -18.67 6.34
N PHE A 205 -8.24 -18.71 5.04
CA PHE A 205 -8.23 -17.55 4.16
C PHE A 205 -9.61 -16.92 3.98
N LYS A 206 -10.69 -17.71 4.12
CA LYS A 206 -12.07 -17.23 3.98
C LYS A 206 -12.39 -16.12 4.97
N LEU A 207 -11.78 -16.16 6.16
CA LEU A 207 -11.92 -15.10 7.15
C LEU A 207 -11.29 -13.79 6.68
N VAL A 208 -10.14 -13.84 6.03
CA VAL A 208 -9.50 -12.65 5.43
C VAL A 208 -10.41 -12.04 4.37
N ILE A 209 -10.97 -12.87 3.47
CA ILE A 209 -11.92 -12.43 2.44
C ILE A 209 -13.19 -11.85 3.08
N LYS A 210 -13.70 -12.45 4.15
CA LYS A 210 -14.85 -11.92 4.91
C LYS A 210 -14.57 -10.52 5.46
N TYR A 211 -13.39 -10.28 6.01
CA TYR A 211 -13.02 -8.94 6.46
C TYR A 211 -12.84 -7.97 5.29
N LEU A 212 -12.26 -8.40 4.17
CA LEU A 212 -12.11 -7.56 2.97
C LEU A 212 -13.44 -7.05 2.42
N LYS A 213 -14.55 -7.76 2.61
CA LYS A 213 -15.89 -7.27 2.24
C LYS A 213 -16.21 -5.93 2.90
N LYS A 214 -15.76 -5.72 4.14
CA LYS A 214 -15.97 -4.48 4.88
C LYS A 214 -15.16 -3.29 4.33
N TYR A 215 -14.04 -3.58 3.65
CA TYR A 215 -13.18 -2.54 3.06
C TYR A 215 -13.65 -2.09 1.67
N GLN A 216 -14.57 -2.82 1.02
CA GLN A 216 -14.99 -2.47 -0.34
C GLN A 216 -15.58 -1.05 -0.42
N LYS A 217 -16.34 -0.62 0.59
CA LYS A 217 -16.89 0.75 0.67
C LYS A 217 -15.78 1.83 0.68
N ILE A 218 -14.61 1.51 1.27
CA ILE A 218 -13.46 2.41 1.31
C ILE A 218 -12.86 2.55 -0.08
N TRP A 219 -12.76 1.44 -0.82
CA TRP A 219 -12.18 1.43 -2.16
C TRP A 219 -13.01 2.21 -3.19
N HIS A 220 -14.32 2.36 -2.94
CA HIS A 220 -15.20 3.14 -3.81
C HIS A 220 -15.01 4.66 -3.66
N ILE A 221 -14.45 5.13 -2.55
CA ILE A 221 -14.19 6.57 -2.33
C ILE A 221 -12.94 7.03 -3.13
N LEU A 222 -12.04 6.12 -3.49
CA LEU A 222 -10.80 6.45 -4.17
C LEU A 222 -11.09 6.91 -5.62
N ASP A 223 -10.58 8.09 -5.98
CA ASP A 223 -10.75 8.65 -7.33
C ASP A 223 -9.80 8.01 -8.34
N SER A 224 -8.58 7.72 -7.91
CA SER A 224 -7.58 7.01 -8.71
C SER A 224 -6.92 5.91 -7.89
N LYS A 225 -6.45 4.87 -8.57
CA LYS A 225 -5.81 3.72 -7.94
C LYS A 225 -4.53 3.39 -8.71
N THR A 226 -3.42 3.33 -7.99
CA THR A 226 -2.12 2.99 -8.55
C THR A 226 -1.59 1.74 -7.90
N PHE A 227 -1.18 0.79 -8.72
CA PHE A 227 -0.62 -0.49 -8.30
C PHE A 227 0.86 -0.53 -8.66
N ILE A 228 1.71 -0.66 -7.63
CA ILE A 228 3.14 -0.87 -7.79
C ILE A 228 3.37 -2.37 -7.58
N PHE A 229 3.85 -3.04 -8.59
CA PHE A 229 4.02 -4.48 -8.56
C PHE A 229 5.37 -4.93 -9.08
N ALA A 230 5.80 -6.11 -8.66
CA ALA A 230 7.02 -6.75 -9.12
C ALA A 230 6.72 -7.83 -10.15
N LYS A 231 7.57 -7.99 -11.15
CA LYS A 231 7.49 -9.12 -12.09
C LYS A 231 7.52 -10.46 -11.35
N ASN A 232 8.29 -10.54 -10.27
CA ASN A 232 8.40 -11.75 -9.45
C ASN A 232 8.00 -11.46 -7.99
N ILE A 233 6.91 -12.07 -7.53
CA ILE A 233 6.40 -11.90 -6.17
C ILE A 233 7.37 -12.38 -5.07
N SER A 234 8.32 -13.28 -5.38
CA SER A 234 9.31 -13.76 -4.42
C SER A 234 10.24 -12.65 -3.91
N TRP A 235 10.49 -11.61 -4.71
CA TRP A 235 11.32 -10.47 -4.32
C TRP A 235 10.78 -9.72 -3.11
N THR A 236 9.49 -9.82 -2.85
CA THR A 236 8.86 -9.21 -1.65
C THR A 236 9.54 -9.63 -0.36
N THR A 237 9.94 -10.89 -0.26
CA THR A 237 10.65 -11.41 0.92
C THR A 237 12.06 -10.85 1.02
N ASP A 238 12.79 -10.79 -0.10
CA ASP A 238 14.14 -10.23 -0.15
C ASP A 238 14.13 -8.75 0.24
N TRP A 239 13.24 -7.97 -0.35
CA TRP A 239 13.06 -6.55 -0.04
C TRP A 239 12.72 -6.31 1.43
N ARG A 240 11.88 -7.16 2.01
CA ARG A 240 11.57 -7.03 3.43
C ARG A 240 12.79 -7.32 4.32
N LYS A 241 13.62 -8.31 3.97
CA LYS A 241 14.88 -8.58 4.66
C LYS A 241 15.85 -7.40 4.57
N GLU A 242 15.96 -6.79 3.38
CA GLU A 242 16.79 -5.59 3.19
C GLU A 242 16.31 -4.42 4.06
N GLN A 243 14.99 -4.20 4.15
CA GLN A 243 14.42 -3.19 5.05
C GLN A 243 14.74 -3.46 6.53
N GLU A 244 14.64 -4.71 6.98
CA GLU A 244 14.97 -5.07 8.36
C GLU A 244 16.45 -4.89 8.66
N LYS A 245 17.34 -5.26 7.73
CA LYS A 245 18.79 -5.02 7.87
C LYS A 245 19.09 -3.53 8.05
N LYS A 246 18.49 -2.66 7.25
CA LYS A 246 18.61 -1.20 7.40
C LYS A 246 18.09 -0.72 8.76
N LEU A 247 16.96 -1.29 9.23
CA LEU A 247 16.38 -0.96 10.52
C LEU A 247 17.30 -1.38 11.67
N VAL A 248 17.87 -2.58 11.61
CA VAL A 248 18.87 -3.06 12.61
C VAL A 248 20.09 -2.16 12.63
N MET A 249 20.61 -1.75 11.47
CA MET A 249 21.76 -0.84 11.39
C MET A 249 21.47 0.54 11.99
N SER A 250 20.24 1.04 11.84
CA SER A 250 19.86 2.39 12.31
C SER A 250 19.36 2.44 13.75
N LYS A 251 18.70 1.38 14.24
CA LYS A 251 18.03 1.35 15.55
C LYS A 251 18.51 0.24 16.47
N GLY A 252 19.44 -0.62 16.03
CA GLY A 252 19.98 -1.74 16.81
C GLY A 252 18.99 -2.90 17.03
N GLN A 253 17.76 -2.82 16.51
CA GLN A 253 16.72 -3.82 16.71
C GLN A 253 15.93 -4.06 15.41
N GLY A 254 15.55 -5.31 15.17
CA GLY A 254 14.74 -5.73 14.01
C GLY A 254 14.55 -7.23 13.98
N MET A 255 13.80 -7.71 13.02
CA MET A 255 13.53 -9.13 12.84
C MET A 255 14.71 -9.85 12.19
N SER A 256 14.98 -11.06 12.65
CA SER A 256 15.89 -12.01 11.96
C SER A 256 15.29 -12.44 10.61
N ASP A 257 16.13 -12.97 9.71
CA ASP A 257 15.70 -13.49 8.41
C ASP A 257 14.59 -14.57 8.53
N LYS A 258 14.64 -15.39 9.59
CA LYS A 258 13.62 -16.41 9.87
C LYS A 258 12.28 -15.79 10.27
N GLU A 259 12.32 -14.76 11.09
CA GLU A 259 11.13 -14.01 11.52
C GLU A 259 10.53 -13.22 10.35
N VAL A 260 11.35 -12.58 9.52
CA VAL A 260 10.90 -11.92 8.29
C VAL A 260 10.18 -12.92 7.36
N ASN A 261 10.77 -14.08 7.12
CA ASN A 261 10.14 -15.14 6.32
C ASN A 261 8.77 -15.56 6.91
N ARG A 262 8.70 -15.75 8.22
CA ARG A 262 7.45 -16.10 8.90
C ARG A 262 6.41 -14.99 8.79
N PHE A 263 6.83 -13.73 8.91
CA PHE A 263 5.96 -12.57 8.84
C PHE A 263 5.42 -12.32 7.43
N VAL A 264 6.25 -12.45 6.38
CA VAL A 264 5.88 -12.10 4.99
C VAL A 264 5.01 -13.17 4.31
N LYS A 265 5.29 -14.45 4.58
CA LYS A 265 4.61 -15.57 3.89
C LYS A 265 3.09 -15.47 3.86
N PRO A 266 2.37 -15.11 4.95
CA PRO A 266 0.91 -14.99 4.93
C PRO A 266 0.37 -13.95 3.94
N PHE A 267 1.17 -12.94 3.58
CA PHE A 267 0.75 -11.88 2.64
C PHE A 267 0.95 -12.27 1.17
N ILE A 268 1.88 -13.17 0.86
CA ILE A 268 2.25 -13.52 -0.52
C ILE A 268 1.06 -14.00 -1.36
N PRO A 269 0.22 -14.93 -0.89
CA PRO A 269 -0.93 -15.40 -1.67
C PRO A 269 -1.92 -14.29 -2.03
N PHE A 270 -2.17 -13.38 -1.09
CA PHE A 270 -3.06 -12.24 -1.31
C PHE A 270 -2.45 -11.18 -2.22
N SER A 271 -1.17 -10.88 -2.06
CA SER A 271 -0.45 -9.96 -2.96
C SER A 271 -0.42 -10.48 -4.40
N TYR A 272 -0.22 -11.78 -4.57
CA TYR A 272 -0.28 -12.40 -5.89
C TYR A 272 -1.71 -12.40 -6.47
N PHE A 273 -2.73 -12.60 -5.63
CA PHE A 273 -4.12 -12.49 -6.03
C PHE A 273 -4.43 -11.10 -6.60
N ILE A 274 -4.00 -10.04 -5.91
CA ILE A 274 -4.15 -8.67 -6.41
C ILE A 274 -3.49 -8.52 -7.79
N TYR A 275 -2.27 -9.01 -7.98
CA TYR A 275 -1.59 -8.96 -9.27
C TYR A 275 -2.43 -9.58 -10.40
N LYS A 276 -3.02 -10.74 -10.12
CA LYS A 276 -3.81 -11.45 -11.13
C LYS A 276 -5.13 -10.77 -11.44
N GLU A 277 -5.80 -10.22 -10.44
CA GLU A 277 -7.11 -9.58 -10.64
C GLU A 277 -6.98 -8.16 -11.22
N LEU A 278 -6.02 -7.38 -10.77
CA LEU A 278 -5.90 -5.97 -11.14
C LEU A 278 -5.09 -5.74 -12.41
N VAL A 279 -4.02 -6.54 -12.60
CA VAL A 279 -3.20 -6.46 -13.80
C VAL A 279 -3.91 -7.07 -15.03
N ARG A 280 -4.80 -8.05 -14.82
CA ARG A 280 -5.56 -8.69 -15.92
C ARG A 280 -6.86 -7.95 -16.27
N ASN A 281 -7.55 -7.44 -15.27
CA ASN A 281 -8.79 -6.71 -15.46
C ASN A 281 -8.46 -5.23 -15.64
N ASN A 282 -7.89 -4.88 -16.77
CA ASN A 282 -7.49 -3.52 -17.15
C ASN A 282 -8.67 -2.55 -17.04
N ASN A 283 -9.12 -2.29 -15.80
CA ASN A 283 -10.20 -1.38 -15.51
C ASN A 283 -9.76 0.06 -15.80
N GLU A 284 -10.59 0.81 -16.43
CA GLU A 284 -10.35 2.13 -17.04
C GLU A 284 -9.78 3.20 -16.10
N ASN A 285 -9.71 2.93 -14.78
CA ASN A 285 -9.28 3.90 -13.77
C ASN A 285 -8.06 3.46 -12.93
N HIS A 286 -7.25 2.52 -13.44
CA HIS A 286 -6.10 2.03 -12.70
C HIS A 286 -4.78 2.39 -13.40
N CYS A 287 -3.83 2.91 -12.63
CA CYS A 287 -2.46 3.08 -13.05
C CYS A 287 -1.62 1.90 -12.54
N LEU A 288 -0.69 1.42 -13.34
CA LEU A 288 0.18 0.30 -12.98
C LEU A 288 1.65 0.72 -13.14
N ILE A 289 2.48 0.41 -12.17
CA ILE A 289 3.94 0.56 -12.23
C ILE A 289 4.56 -0.80 -11.96
N GLU A 290 5.24 -1.36 -12.96
CA GLU A 290 6.09 -2.54 -12.79
C GLU A 290 7.48 -2.09 -12.34
N VAL A 291 7.98 -2.66 -11.23
CA VAL A 291 9.33 -2.39 -10.73
C VAL A 291 10.22 -3.62 -10.86
N GLY A 292 11.50 -3.37 -11.14
CA GLY A 292 12.56 -4.36 -11.12
C GLY A 292 12.96 -4.80 -9.71
N ARG A 293 13.85 -5.77 -9.59
CA ARG A 293 14.40 -6.21 -8.30
C ARG A 293 15.15 -5.09 -7.57
N ASP A 294 15.70 -4.16 -8.32
CA ASP A 294 16.41 -2.95 -7.89
C ASP A 294 15.49 -1.78 -7.49
N HIS A 295 14.18 -2.03 -7.40
CA HIS A 295 13.14 -1.02 -7.17
C HIS A 295 12.98 0.06 -8.25
N THR A 296 13.72 0.00 -9.34
CA THR A 296 13.55 0.95 -10.44
C THR A 296 12.29 0.63 -11.25
N PRO A 297 11.51 1.63 -11.68
CA PRO A 297 10.36 1.41 -12.54
C PRO A 297 10.83 0.89 -13.92
N LYS A 298 10.13 -0.11 -14.43
CA LYS A 298 10.44 -0.73 -15.73
C LYS A 298 9.36 -0.48 -16.77
N ARG A 299 8.11 -0.43 -16.34
CA ARG A 299 6.94 -0.17 -17.19
C ARG A 299 5.87 0.57 -16.42
N MET A 300 5.12 1.40 -17.12
CA MET A 300 3.98 2.11 -16.57
C MET A 300 2.80 2.06 -17.54
N TYR A 301 1.61 1.92 -16.97
CA TYR A 301 0.35 1.92 -17.71
C TYR A 301 -0.61 2.89 -17.05
N MET A 302 -1.22 3.75 -17.86
CA MET A 302 -2.19 4.76 -17.43
C MET A 302 -3.54 4.57 -18.15
N PRO A 303 -4.67 4.96 -17.55
CA PRO A 303 -6.02 4.73 -18.10
C PRO A 303 -6.28 5.35 -19.48
N SER A 304 -5.62 6.45 -19.79
CA SER A 304 -5.83 7.22 -21.03
C SER A 304 -5.28 6.57 -22.30
N LYS A 305 -4.53 5.50 -22.18
CA LYS A 305 -4.00 4.75 -23.34
C LYS A 305 -4.66 3.39 -23.38
N LYS A 306 -5.69 3.23 -24.21
CA LYS A 306 -6.19 1.91 -24.67
C LYS A 306 -5.03 1.19 -25.38
N GLN A 307 -4.15 0.57 -24.66
CA GLN A 307 -3.15 -0.34 -25.19
C GLN A 307 -3.55 -1.75 -24.76
N ASN A 308 -3.78 -2.61 -25.76
CA ASN A 308 -3.90 -4.05 -25.56
C ASN A 308 -2.68 -4.56 -24.80
N LEU A 309 -2.81 -4.72 -23.50
CA LEU A 309 -1.80 -5.31 -22.64
C LEU A 309 -1.69 -6.80 -22.98
N LYS A 310 -0.82 -7.15 -23.92
CA LYS A 310 -0.32 -8.51 -24.05
C LYS A 310 0.75 -8.71 -22.96
N PHE A 311 0.35 -9.27 -21.84
CA PHE A 311 1.30 -9.82 -20.88
C PHE A 311 1.83 -11.15 -21.42
N ILE A 312 3.13 -11.20 -21.65
CA ILE A 312 3.87 -12.43 -21.94
C ILE A 312 4.06 -13.21 -20.63
#